data_215bf821989e548e6d7820ba34f42c9b
#
_entry.id   215bf821989e548e6d7820ba34f42c9b
#
_cell.length_a   1.000
_cell.length_b   1.000
_cell.length_c   1.000
_cell.angle_alpha   90.00
_cell.angle_beta   90.00
_cell.angle_gamma   90.00
#
_symmetry.space_group_name_H-M   'P 1'
#
loop_
_entity.id
_entity.type
_entity.pdbx_description
1 polymer ?
#
loop_
_entity_poly.entity_id
_entity_poly.type
_entity_poly.pdbx_seq_one_letter_code
_entity_poly.pdbx_strand_id
1 'polypeptide(L)'
;MPCLSGEAATTLFGDWSCSYQLDVSGGWYDAGDQGKYVVNGGIAVAQLLGTFERGLAFGGGASPVLSDSLSRIPETGNGVPDLLDEARWELEFLMKMMVPDGQPLAGMVHHKMHDAEWTGVPMLPHLDPKLRVLHRPSTAATLNLAAAAAQGARLFSSYDAAFADHLLAASKKAWLAAAANQVLYAPQSDGLQGGGDYFDDDITDETYWAAAELYLTTGEAPYLTALKASPHWAGPVFSAIGAFDWRSTAGLARLDLALYGETLPEEERAMIRDSVISAAREFQALQGREPFGQIYRPNNNRYDWGSNQLILQNMIVLSAAFDLTGERSFLGAVRESMDYILGRNVMNLSYITGYGAVWSKNQHSRWYANQVDDSLPNPPVGSLAGGPNSTLVDDVAKAKLQGCAPQACYIDDIMAWGTNEITINWNAPLVYIASFLADAR
;
A
#
# COMPACT_ATOMS: atom_id res chain seq x y z
N MET A 1 -15.22 8.72 15.56
CA MET A 1 -15.29 9.93 14.71
C MET A 1 -16.72 10.18 14.33
N PRO A 2 -17.21 11.42 14.44
CA PRO A 2 -18.56 11.73 14.00
C PRO A 2 -18.65 11.79 12.48
N CYS A 3 -19.73 11.25 11.93
CA CYS A 3 -20.19 11.66 10.63
C CYS A 3 -20.80 13.05 10.74
N LEU A 4 -20.63 13.88 9.74
CA LEU A 4 -21.37 15.12 9.61
C LEU A 4 -22.78 14.82 9.11
N SER A 5 -23.74 15.65 9.54
CA SER A 5 -25.13 15.56 9.15
C SER A 5 -25.69 16.95 8.83
N GLY A 6 -26.78 16.99 8.09
CA GLY A 6 -27.42 18.25 7.70
C GLY A 6 -26.54 19.08 6.74
N GLU A 7 -26.56 20.41 6.94
CA GLU A 7 -25.84 21.35 6.06
C GLU A 7 -24.32 21.12 6.03
N ALA A 8 -23.72 20.77 7.18
CA ALA A 8 -22.29 20.49 7.27
C ALA A 8 -21.92 19.27 6.44
N ALA A 9 -22.71 18.18 6.48
CA ALA A 9 -22.49 17.01 5.65
C ALA A 9 -22.61 17.36 4.15
N THR A 10 -23.61 18.12 3.76
CA THR A 10 -23.78 18.58 2.37
C THR A 10 -22.56 19.37 1.88
N THR A 11 -21.99 20.22 2.72
CA THR A 11 -20.83 21.04 2.36
C THR A 11 -19.57 20.20 2.11
N LEU A 12 -19.32 19.13 2.94
CA LEU A 12 -18.11 18.32 2.85
C LEU A 12 -18.28 17.09 1.94
N PHE A 13 -19.45 16.46 1.94
CA PHE A 13 -19.69 15.15 1.32
C PHE A 13 -20.72 15.17 0.18
N GLY A 14 -21.16 16.33 -0.26
CA GLY A 14 -22.22 16.46 -1.25
C GLY A 14 -23.57 16.01 -0.69
N ASP A 15 -24.14 14.97 -1.23
CA ASP A 15 -25.46 14.42 -0.90
C ASP A 15 -25.43 13.29 0.17
N TRP A 16 -24.26 12.95 0.71
CA TRP A 16 -24.11 11.85 1.66
C TRP A 16 -23.96 12.34 3.11
N SER A 17 -24.60 11.63 4.04
CA SER A 17 -24.44 11.80 5.48
C SER A 17 -24.77 10.53 6.24
N CYS A 18 -24.28 10.42 7.49
CA CYS A 18 -24.69 9.36 8.41
C CYS A 18 -25.05 9.93 9.80
N SER A 19 -25.82 9.15 10.57
CA SER A 19 -26.34 9.55 11.89
C SER A 19 -25.57 8.90 13.07
N TYR A 20 -24.49 8.20 12.82
CA TYR A 20 -23.71 7.48 13.83
C TYR A 20 -22.28 8.03 13.96
N GLN A 21 -21.61 7.59 15.00
CA GLN A 21 -20.20 7.87 15.26
C GLN A 21 -19.45 6.56 15.35
N LEU A 22 -18.22 6.52 14.85
CA LEU A 22 -17.32 5.38 14.99
C LEU A 22 -16.09 5.77 15.81
N ASP A 23 -15.64 4.86 16.68
CA ASP A 23 -14.28 4.91 17.21
C ASP A 23 -13.34 4.31 16.16
N VAL A 24 -12.61 5.14 15.46
CA VAL A 24 -11.62 4.77 14.44
C VAL A 24 -10.20 5.11 14.90
N SER A 25 -9.96 4.97 16.21
CA SER A 25 -8.61 5.03 16.78
C SER A 25 -7.78 3.81 16.36
N GLY A 26 -6.46 3.92 16.45
CA GLY A 26 -5.54 2.91 15.91
C GLY A 26 -5.27 3.11 14.43
N GLY A 27 -4.56 2.17 13.82
CA GLY A 27 -4.10 2.24 12.43
C GLY A 27 -3.06 3.32 12.19
N TRP A 28 -2.52 3.34 10.98
CA TRP A 28 -1.46 4.27 10.59
C TRP A 28 -2.02 5.56 10.02
N TYR A 29 -1.35 6.68 10.29
CA TYR A 29 -1.50 7.84 9.42
C TYR A 29 -0.82 7.56 8.08
N ASP A 30 -1.44 8.04 7.01
CA ASP A 30 -1.09 7.65 5.66
C ASP A 30 0.26 8.20 5.20
N ALA A 31 0.44 9.51 5.32
CA ALA A 31 1.55 10.22 4.70
C ALA A 31 2.09 11.37 5.56
N GLY A 32 2.40 12.50 4.93
CA GLY A 32 2.79 13.72 5.63
C GLY A 32 1.65 14.41 6.37
N ASP A 33 0.41 14.04 6.13
CA ASP A 33 -0.81 14.47 6.82
C ASP A 33 -1.21 13.51 7.94
N GLN A 34 -2.36 13.75 8.55
CA GLN A 34 -2.92 12.94 9.63
C GLN A 34 -4.20 12.21 9.22
N GLY A 35 -4.40 12.05 7.92
CA GLY A 35 -5.48 11.26 7.35
C GLY A 35 -5.19 9.76 7.42
N LYS A 36 -6.25 8.96 7.37
CA LYS A 36 -6.18 7.49 7.25
C LYS A 36 -7.12 7.07 6.11
N TYR A 37 -6.57 6.31 5.17
CA TYR A 37 -7.24 5.98 3.92
C TYR A 37 -7.24 4.47 3.77
N VAL A 38 -8.43 3.88 3.67
CA VAL A 38 -8.58 2.42 3.71
C VAL A 38 -7.93 1.75 2.50
N VAL A 39 -7.99 2.35 1.32
CA VAL A 39 -7.35 1.79 0.12
C VAL A 39 -5.82 1.79 0.23
N ASN A 40 -5.22 2.83 0.81
CA ASN A 40 -3.79 2.87 1.07
C ASN A 40 -3.36 1.97 2.24
N GLY A 41 -4.10 2.01 3.36
CA GLY A 41 -3.87 1.11 4.49
C GLY A 41 -4.01 -0.34 4.08
N GLY A 42 -5.02 -0.66 3.25
CA GLY A 42 -5.27 -2.00 2.73
C GLY A 42 -4.11 -2.55 1.91
N ILE A 43 -3.60 -1.80 0.93
CA ILE A 43 -2.44 -2.25 0.14
C ILE A 43 -1.16 -2.30 0.98
N ALA A 44 -0.97 -1.36 1.91
CA ALA A 44 0.21 -1.34 2.77
C ALA A 44 0.25 -2.55 3.71
N VAL A 45 -0.86 -2.84 4.41
CA VAL A 45 -0.93 -4.01 5.30
C VAL A 45 -0.84 -5.33 4.54
N ALA A 46 -1.45 -5.41 3.35
CA ALA A 46 -1.33 -6.60 2.50
C ALA A 46 0.13 -6.88 2.09
N GLN A 47 0.92 -5.85 1.82
CA GLN A 47 2.34 -6.02 1.51
C GLN A 47 3.17 -6.43 2.73
N LEU A 48 2.84 -5.99 3.95
CA LEU A 48 3.47 -6.51 5.17
C LEU A 48 3.09 -7.97 5.42
N LEU A 49 1.82 -8.32 5.27
CA LEU A 49 1.34 -9.71 5.34
C LEU A 49 2.01 -10.57 4.27
N GLY A 50 2.10 -10.09 3.03
CA GLY A 50 2.81 -10.77 1.95
C GLY A 50 4.31 -10.92 2.20
N THR A 51 4.94 -9.97 2.90
CA THR A 51 6.34 -10.08 3.35
C THR A 51 6.50 -11.25 4.33
N PHE A 52 5.60 -11.36 5.29
CA PHE A 52 5.57 -12.46 6.26
C PHE A 52 5.31 -13.81 5.56
N GLU A 53 4.28 -13.86 4.70
CA GLU A 53 3.88 -15.07 3.97
C GLU A 53 5.00 -15.60 3.07
N ARG A 54 5.69 -14.68 2.36
CA ARG A 54 6.88 -15.01 1.59
C ARG A 54 8.00 -15.55 2.47
N GLY A 55 8.29 -14.88 3.60
CA GLY A 55 9.29 -15.34 4.56
C GLY A 55 9.01 -16.75 5.07
N LEU A 56 7.72 -17.08 5.30
CA LEU A 56 7.28 -18.40 5.71
C LEU A 56 7.46 -19.45 4.60
N ALA A 57 7.08 -19.11 3.37
CA ALA A 57 7.08 -20.06 2.24
C ALA A 57 8.47 -20.25 1.60
N PHE A 58 9.26 -19.19 1.49
CA PHE A 58 10.50 -19.16 0.71
C PHE A 58 11.75 -18.78 1.52
N GLY A 59 11.61 -18.31 2.77
CA GLY A 59 12.72 -17.89 3.64
C GLY A 59 13.47 -19.05 4.31
N GLY A 60 13.11 -20.30 4.02
CA GLY A 60 13.78 -21.49 4.57
C GLY A 60 13.68 -21.63 6.09
N GLY A 61 12.70 -21.01 6.74
CA GLY A 61 12.49 -21.03 8.19
C GLY A 61 13.45 -20.16 8.99
N ALA A 62 14.34 -19.42 8.33
CA ALA A 62 15.33 -18.54 8.94
C ALA A 62 15.13 -17.05 8.60
N SER A 63 14.04 -16.72 7.92
CA SER A 63 13.73 -15.32 7.59
C SER A 63 13.56 -14.48 8.86
N PRO A 64 14.22 -13.30 8.96
CA PRO A 64 14.09 -12.43 10.12
C PRO A 64 12.65 -11.99 10.41
N VAL A 65 11.81 -11.91 9.37
CA VAL A 65 10.41 -11.46 9.52
C VAL A 65 9.52 -12.43 10.29
N LEU A 66 9.99 -13.65 10.52
CA LEU A 66 9.30 -14.65 11.36
C LEU A 66 9.59 -14.48 12.86
N SER A 67 10.43 -13.50 13.23
CA SER A 67 10.88 -13.29 14.61
C SER A 67 9.90 -12.42 15.41
N ASP A 68 9.72 -12.79 16.68
CA ASP A 68 9.07 -12.00 17.73
C ASP A 68 10.11 -11.14 18.48
N SER A 69 11.08 -10.59 17.76
CA SER A 69 12.11 -9.66 18.28
C SER A 69 12.82 -8.90 17.16
N LEU A 70 12.13 -8.74 16.02
CA LEU A 70 12.64 -8.03 14.84
C LEU A 70 12.63 -6.53 15.04
N SER A 71 11.59 -6.01 15.66
CA SER A 71 11.24 -4.59 15.71
C SER A 71 11.21 -4.07 17.16
N ARG A 72 11.18 -2.74 17.31
CA ARG A 72 11.00 -2.08 18.59
C ARG A 72 9.57 -1.60 18.75
N ILE A 73 8.63 -2.53 18.81
CA ILE A 73 7.21 -2.29 19.03
C ILE A 73 6.82 -2.72 20.46
N PRO A 74 5.72 -2.21 21.02
CA PRO A 74 5.29 -2.57 22.36
C PRO A 74 4.98 -4.06 22.56
N GLU A 75 4.58 -4.75 21.51
CA GLU A 75 4.15 -6.14 21.49
C GLU A 75 5.30 -7.15 21.45
N THR A 76 6.53 -6.71 21.15
CA THR A 76 7.72 -7.60 21.06
C THR A 76 7.82 -8.54 22.25
N GLY A 77 7.93 -9.85 21.99
CA GLY A 77 8.06 -10.89 23.01
C GLY A 77 6.72 -11.49 23.47
N ASN A 78 5.63 -11.30 22.73
CA ASN A 78 4.30 -11.81 23.08
C ASN A 78 4.00 -13.20 22.49
N GLY A 79 4.88 -13.77 21.67
CA GLY A 79 4.71 -15.06 20.99
C GLY A 79 4.11 -14.93 19.57
N VAL A 80 3.83 -13.72 19.12
CA VAL A 80 3.44 -13.41 17.72
C VAL A 80 4.62 -12.72 17.04
N PRO A 81 4.95 -13.03 15.78
CA PRO A 81 5.99 -12.28 15.08
C PRO A 81 5.68 -10.79 14.97
N ASP A 82 6.67 -9.93 15.28
CA ASP A 82 6.52 -8.47 15.32
C ASP A 82 5.88 -7.89 14.05
N LEU A 83 6.15 -8.48 12.87
CA LEU A 83 5.56 -8.02 11.61
C LEU A 83 4.06 -8.27 11.54
N LEU A 84 3.58 -9.35 12.15
CA LEU A 84 2.14 -9.62 12.28
C LEU A 84 1.49 -8.69 13.31
N ASP A 85 2.16 -8.39 14.42
CA ASP A 85 1.64 -7.43 15.41
C ASP A 85 1.49 -6.03 14.79
N GLU A 86 2.47 -5.58 14.01
CA GLU A 86 2.37 -4.32 13.27
C GLU A 86 1.22 -4.34 12.25
N ALA A 87 1.04 -5.45 11.52
CA ALA A 87 -0.08 -5.62 10.60
C ALA A 87 -1.44 -5.65 11.33
N ARG A 88 -1.50 -6.22 12.56
CA ARG A 88 -2.70 -6.23 13.40
C ARG A 88 -3.22 -4.83 13.68
N TRP A 89 -2.31 -3.90 13.96
CA TRP A 89 -2.66 -2.50 14.27
C TRP A 89 -3.49 -1.85 13.16
N GLU A 90 -3.13 -2.10 11.91
CA GLU A 90 -3.89 -1.59 10.76
C GLU A 90 -5.15 -2.41 10.48
N LEU A 91 -5.09 -3.74 10.54
CA LEU A 91 -6.26 -4.61 10.33
C LEU A 91 -7.40 -4.30 11.32
N GLU A 92 -7.07 -4.03 12.58
CA GLU A 92 -8.06 -3.61 13.59
C GLU A 92 -8.69 -2.26 13.24
N PHE A 93 -7.90 -1.31 12.74
CA PHE A 93 -8.43 -0.03 12.25
C PHE A 93 -9.35 -0.22 11.04
N LEU A 94 -8.93 -1.01 10.05
CA LEU A 94 -9.74 -1.27 8.86
C LEU A 94 -11.11 -1.87 9.23
N MET A 95 -11.15 -2.79 10.20
CA MET A 95 -12.41 -3.36 10.69
C MET A 95 -13.28 -2.32 11.42
N LYS A 96 -12.67 -1.38 12.16
CA LYS A 96 -13.41 -0.28 12.81
C LYS A 96 -14.04 0.70 11.83
N MET A 97 -13.54 0.76 10.59
CA MET A 97 -14.10 1.59 9.52
C MET A 97 -15.38 1.00 8.90
N MET A 98 -15.81 -0.18 9.33
CA MET A 98 -17.04 -0.81 8.83
C MET A 98 -18.30 -0.12 9.36
N VAL A 99 -19.26 0.12 8.47
CA VAL A 99 -20.60 0.63 8.82
C VAL A 99 -21.30 -0.34 9.76
N PRO A 100 -21.80 0.14 10.92
CA PRO A 100 -22.43 -0.73 11.93
C PRO A 100 -23.69 -1.44 11.43
N ASP A 101 -23.98 -2.58 12.05
CA ASP A 101 -25.23 -3.30 11.80
C ASP A 101 -26.46 -2.43 12.13
N GLY A 102 -27.51 -2.60 11.33
CA GLY A 102 -28.75 -1.82 11.47
C GLY A 102 -28.70 -0.41 10.85
N GLN A 103 -27.56 0.01 10.32
CA GLN A 103 -27.44 1.26 9.58
C GLN A 103 -27.59 1.00 8.06
N PRO A 104 -28.02 2.00 7.28
CA PRO A 104 -27.91 1.94 5.82
C PRO A 104 -26.48 1.63 5.41
N LEU A 105 -26.29 0.76 4.42
CA LEU A 105 -24.97 0.29 3.96
C LEU A 105 -24.19 -0.54 5.00
N ALA A 106 -24.85 -1.18 5.97
CA ALA A 106 -24.22 -2.02 6.98
C ALA A 106 -23.24 -3.03 6.34
N GLY A 107 -22.03 -3.12 6.88
CA GLY A 107 -20.96 -3.96 6.37
C GLY A 107 -20.10 -3.34 5.25
N MET A 108 -20.54 -2.24 4.62
CA MET A 108 -19.65 -1.42 3.79
C MET A 108 -18.58 -0.73 4.65
N VAL A 109 -17.50 -0.30 4.04
CA VAL A 109 -16.37 0.31 4.75
C VAL A 109 -16.20 1.77 4.32
N HIS A 110 -16.06 2.66 5.30
CA HIS A 110 -15.77 4.06 5.05
C HIS A 110 -14.44 4.21 4.31
N HIS A 111 -14.44 5.05 3.28
CA HIS A 111 -13.29 5.19 2.39
C HIS A 111 -12.06 5.74 3.12
N LYS A 112 -12.29 6.73 3.99
CA LYS A 112 -11.23 7.43 4.71
C LYS A 112 -11.78 8.23 5.89
N MET A 113 -10.87 8.68 6.75
CA MET A 113 -11.07 9.75 7.71
C MET A 113 -9.89 10.71 7.68
N HIS A 114 -10.12 11.99 7.72
CA HIS A 114 -9.08 13.02 7.81
C HIS A 114 -9.64 14.33 8.41
N ASP A 115 -8.79 15.33 8.52
CA ASP A 115 -9.18 16.64 8.99
C ASP A 115 -10.14 17.34 8.00
N ALA A 116 -11.06 18.15 8.51
CA ALA A 116 -11.97 18.93 7.68
C ALA A 116 -11.23 20.00 6.85
N GLU A 117 -10.02 20.37 7.25
CA GLU A 117 -9.15 21.34 6.58
C GLU A 117 -7.69 20.93 6.73
N TRP A 118 -6.84 21.29 5.78
CA TRP A 118 -5.41 21.10 5.89
C TRP A 118 -4.81 21.83 7.09
N THR A 119 -3.92 21.16 7.82
CA THR A 119 -3.09 21.74 8.87
C THR A 119 -1.72 22.14 8.32
N GLY A 120 -1.04 23.06 9.02
CA GLY A 120 0.31 23.47 8.67
C GLY A 120 1.38 22.42 9.01
N VAL A 121 2.62 22.72 8.68
CA VAL A 121 3.82 21.98 9.07
C VAL A 121 4.67 22.90 9.94
N PRO A 122 5.03 22.52 11.20
CA PRO A 122 4.72 21.25 11.87
C PRO A 122 3.32 21.21 12.48
N MET A 123 2.80 20.00 12.72
CA MET A 123 1.58 19.78 13.50
C MET A 123 1.63 18.38 14.14
N LEU A 124 1.72 18.33 15.45
CA LEU A 124 1.66 17.05 16.16
C LEU A 124 0.19 16.59 16.27
N PRO A 125 -0.10 15.27 16.13
CA PRO A 125 -1.48 14.76 16.09
C PRO A 125 -2.33 15.15 17.30
N HIS A 126 -1.74 15.16 18.50
CA HIS A 126 -2.43 15.52 19.75
C HIS A 126 -2.64 17.03 19.96
N LEU A 127 -2.01 17.86 19.13
CA LEU A 127 -2.15 19.32 19.14
C LEU A 127 -3.03 19.81 17.98
N ASP A 128 -3.47 18.93 17.11
CA ASP A 128 -4.29 19.28 15.96
C ASP A 128 -5.69 19.72 16.42
N PRO A 129 -6.09 20.99 16.18
CA PRO A 129 -7.37 21.51 16.61
C PRO A 129 -8.49 21.24 15.60
N LYS A 130 -8.18 20.66 14.43
CA LYS A 130 -9.15 20.51 13.37
C LYS A 130 -10.15 19.39 13.68
N LEU A 131 -11.37 19.58 13.22
CA LEU A 131 -12.40 18.56 13.26
C LEU A 131 -11.98 17.41 12.34
N ARG A 132 -11.95 16.19 12.87
CA ARG A 132 -11.76 14.97 12.09
C ARG A 132 -13.08 14.40 11.67
N VAL A 133 -13.22 14.13 10.38
CA VAL A 133 -14.47 13.68 9.78
C VAL A 133 -14.29 12.31 9.10
N LEU A 134 -15.36 11.53 9.18
CA LEU A 134 -15.48 10.25 8.52
C LEU A 134 -16.15 10.48 7.16
N HIS A 135 -15.55 9.96 6.10
CA HIS A 135 -16.08 10.09 4.75
C HIS A 135 -17.01 8.94 4.39
N ARG A 136 -17.69 9.05 3.25
CA ARG A 136 -18.65 8.03 2.79
C ARG A 136 -18.02 6.65 2.65
N PRO A 137 -18.78 5.57 2.80
CA PRO A 137 -18.33 4.24 2.41
C PRO A 137 -18.12 4.14 0.89
N SER A 138 -17.19 3.26 0.47
CA SER A 138 -16.99 2.94 -0.94
C SER A 138 -16.84 1.45 -1.17
N THR A 139 -17.11 1.00 -2.40
CA THR A 139 -16.92 -0.40 -2.78
C THR A 139 -15.43 -0.76 -2.77
N ALA A 140 -14.54 0.12 -3.25
CA ALA A 140 -13.10 -0.09 -3.21
C ALA A 140 -12.58 -0.32 -1.78
N ALA A 141 -12.90 0.58 -0.82
CA ALA A 141 -12.50 0.41 0.58
C ALA A 141 -13.07 -0.89 1.21
N THR A 142 -14.30 -1.24 0.86
CA THR A 142 -14.95 -2.45 1.35
C THR A 142 -14.23 -3.71 0.86
N LEU A 143 -13.85 -3.75 -0.41
CA LEU A 143 -13.11 -4.87 -0.99
C LEU A 143 -11.66 -4.93 -0.51
N ASN A 144 -11.03 -3.78 -0.25
CA ASN A 144 -9.71 -3.71 0.40
C ASN A 144 -9.73 -4.38 1.79
N LEU A 145 -10.74 -4.06 2.64
CA LEU A 145 -10.91 -4.79 3.91
C LEU A 145 -11.15 -6.28 3.66
N ALA A 146 -12.00 -6.65 2.69
CA ALA A 146 -12.28 -8.06 2.41
C ALA A 146 -11.01 -8.83 2.05
N ALA A 147 -10.14 -8.27 1.21
CA ALA A 147 -8.88 -8.86 0.81
C ALA A 147 -7.88 -8.95 1.97
N ALA A 148 -7.53 -7.82 2.57
CA ALA A 148 -6.52 -7.77 3.63
C ALA A 148 -6.91 -8.60 4.86
N ALA A 149 -8.20 -8.61 5.24
CA ALA A 149 -8.68 -9.43 6.35
C ALA A 149 -8.68 -10.94 6.02
N ALA A 150 -8.94 -11.34 4.77
CA ALA A 150 -8.82 -12.75 4.37
C ALA A 150 -7.35 -13.23 4.41
N GLN A 151 -6.42 -12.43 3.89
CA GLN A 151 -4.98 -12.71 3.99
C GLN A 151 -4.54 -12.79 5.45
N GLY A 152 -4.89 -11.80 6.26
CA GLY A 152 -4.62 -11.79 7.70
C GLY A 152 -5.17 -13.03 8.40
N ALA A 153 -6.40 -13.46 8.09
CA ALA A 153 -7.03 -14.62 8.72
C ALA A 153 -6.20 -15.90 8.53
N ARG A 154 -5.68 -16.18 7.33
CA ARG A 154 -4.86 -17.37 7.12
C ARG A 154 -3.52 -17.30 7.85
N LEU A 155 -2.91 -16.11 7.94
CA LEU A 155 -1.59 -15.95 8.55
C LEU A 155 -1.64 -15.92 10.08
N PHE A 156 -2.67 -15.32 10.67
CA PHE A 156 -2.88 -15.33 12.13
C PHE A 156 -3.37 -16.66 12.68
N SER A 157 -3.89 -17.56 11.85
CA SER A 157 -4.51 -18.82 12.31
C SER A 157 -3.63 -19.66 13.23
N SER A 158 -2.31 -19.61 13.05
CA SER A 158 -1.32 -20.34 13.88
C SER A 158 -0.87 -19.58 15.13
N TYR A 159 -1.19 -18.30 15.26
CA TYR A 159 -0.74 -17.44 16.37
C TYR A 159 -1.89 -16.96 17.25
N ASP A 160 -3.01 -16.57 16.65
CA ASP A 160 -4.22 -16.09 17.32
C ASP A 160 -5.46 -16.51 16.53
N ALA A 161 -5.97 -17.71 16.83
CA ALA A 161 -7.12 -18.28 16.12
C ALA A 161 -8.40 -17.44 16.30
N ALA A 162 -8.57 -16.78 17.46
CA ALA A 162 -9.75 -15.94 17.68
C ALA A 162 -9.72 -14.68 16.82
N PHE A 163 -8.56 -14.07 16.68
CA PHE A 163 -8.38 -12.92 15.80
C PHE A 163 -8.52 -13.33 14.32
N ALA A 164 -7.96 -14.49 13.92
CA ALA A 164 -8.11 -15.04 12.59
C ALA A 164 -9.59 -15.27 12.22
N ASP A 165 -10.38 -15.86 13.13
CA ASP A 165 -11.82 -16.04 12.94
C ASP A 165 -12.58 -14.71 12.81
N HIS A 166 -12.20 -13.70 13.61
CA HIS A 166 -12.77 -12.35 13.51
C HIS A 166 -12.45 -11.68 12.17
N LEU A 167 -11.22 -11.78 11.70
CA LEU A 167 -10.81 -11.27 10.40
C LEU A 167 -11.58 -11.95 9.26
N LEU A 168 -11.71 -13.28 9.28
CA LEU A 168 -12.43 -14.01 8.25
C LEU A 168 -13.92 -13.65 8.23
N ALA A 169 -14.52 -13.49 9.40
CA ALA A 169 -15.92 -13.04 9.51
C ALA A 169 -16.11 -11.62 8.94
N ALA A 170 -15.19 -10.69 9.25
CA ALA A 170 -15.21 -9.33 8.72
C ALA A 170 -15.00 -9.32 7.19
N SER A 171 -14.05 -10.10 6.67
CA SER A 171 -13.80 -10.27 5.24
C SER A 171 -15.03 -10.75 4.49
N LYS A 172 -15.68 -11.82 4.95
CA LYS A 172 -16.90 -12.36 4.32
C LYS A 172 -18.06 -11.36 4.37
N LYS A 173 -18.20 -10.64 5.48
CA LYS A 173 -19.23 -9.59 5.63
C LYS A 173 -19.00 -8.45 4.64
N ALA A 174 -17.76 -7.97 4.52
CA ALA A 174 -17.37 -6.93 3.58
C ALA A 174 -17.60 -7.38 2.12
N TRP A 175 -17.20 -8.60 1.77
CA TRP A 175 -17.46 -9.17 0.44
C TRP A 175 -18.95 -9.16 0.07
N LEU A 176 -19.82 -9.59 0.98
CA LEU A 176 -21.27 -9.60 0.74
C LEU A 176 -21.84 -8.18 0.64
N ALA A 177 -21.36 -7.25 1.47
CA ALA A 177 -21.77 -5.85 1.40
C ALA A 177 -21.36 -5.19 0.09
N ALA A 178 -20.13 -5.43 -0.38
CA ALA A 178 -19.64 -4.95 -1.68
C ALA A 178 -20.47 -5.55 -2.84
N ALA A 179 -20.78 -6.84 -2.80
CA ALA A 179 -21.60 -7.49 -3.82
C ALA A 179 -23.02 -6.88 -3.92
N ALA A 180 -23.57 -6.42 -2.80
CA ALA A 180 -24.87 -5.73 -2.75
C ALA A 180 -24.77 -4.24 -3.18
N ASN A 181 -23.57 -3.66 -3.20
CA ASN A 181 -23.33 -2.23 -3.49
C ASN A 181 -22.16 -2.08 -4.47
N GLN A 182 -22.26 -2.68 -5.63
CA GLN A 182 -21.16 -2.85 -6.61
C GLN A 182 -20.61 -1.54 -7.20
N VAL A 183 -21.33 -0.45 -7.12
CA VAL A 183 -20.98 0.82 -7.78
C VAL A 183 -21.15 1.98 -6.79
N LEU A 184 -20.52 1.88 -5.63
CA LEU A 184 -20.48 2.96 -4.67
C LEU A 184 -19.05 3.55 -4.66
N TYR A 185 -18.81 4.53 -5.51
CA TYR A 185 -17.51 5.19 -5.62
C TYR A 185 -17.35 6.31 -4.59
N ALA A 186 -16.12 6.50 -4.09
CA ALA A 186 -15.74 7.73 -3.38
C ALA A 186 -15.43 8.79 -4.43
N PRO A 187 -16.20 9.88 -4.54
CA PRO A 187 -15.96 10.87 -5.57
C PRO A 187 -14.72 11.71 -5.25
N GLN A 188 -14.03 12.16 -6.29
CA GLN A 188 -12.85 13.02 -6.18
C GLN A 188 -13.11 14.30 -5.35
N SER A 189 -14.35 14.82 -5.37
CA SER A 189 -14.74 15.98 -4.58
C SER A 189 -14.62 15.80 -3.06
N ASP A 190 -14.62 14.56 -2.57
CA ASP A 190 -14.51 14.28 -1.13
C ASP A 190 -13.07 14.48 -0.60
N GLY A 191 -12.08 14.73 -1.44
CA GLY A 191 -10.69 14.86 -1.05
C GLY A 191 -10.08 16.25 -1.13
N LEU A 192 -10.86 17.26 -1.51
CA LEU A 192 -10.30 18.58 -1.85
C LEU A 192 -9.84 19.42 -0.64
N GLN A 193 -10.25 19.08 0.58
CA GLN A 193 -9.89 19.80 1.79
C GLN A 193 -9.51 18.85 2.92
N GLY A 194 -8.34 19.04 3.49
CA GLY A 194 -7.88 18.35 4.68
C GLY A 194 -7.31 16.93 4.46
N GLY A 195 -7.39 16.37 3.26
CA GLY A 195 -6.86 15.04 2.92
C GLY A 195 -6.82 14.77 1.44
N GLY A 196 -6.20 13.65 1.05
CA GLY A 196 -6.21 13.14 -0.32
C GLY A 196 -7.58 12.60 -0.73
N ASP A 197 -7.87 12.58 -2.03
CA ASP A 197 -9.13 12.02 -2.54
C ASP A 197 -9.09 10.49 -2.63
N TYR A 198 -8.00 9.92 -3.09
CA TYR A 198 -7.86 8.47 -3.35
C TYR A 198 -9.02 7.91 -4.16
N PHE A 199 -9.44 8.69 -5.16
CA PHE A 199 -10.55 8.38 -6.03
C PHE A 199 -10.28 7.16 -6.89
N ASP A 200 -11.28 6.27 -6.94
CA ASP A 200 -11.30 5.12 -7.83
C ASP A 200 -12.68 4.96 -8.46
N ASP A 201 -12.72 4.73 -9.76
CA ASP A 201 -13.91 4.53 -10.58
C ASP A 201 -13.93 3.15 -11.28
N ASP A 202 -12.95 2.29 -10.99
CA ASP A 202 -12.92 0.89 -11.38
C ASP A 202 -12.73 0.03 -10.12
N ILE A 203 -13.63 -0.88 -9.85
CA ILE A 203 -13.57 -1.79 -8.69
C ILE A 203 -13.41 -3.25 -9.12
N THR A 204 -13.11 -3.49 -10.37
CA THR A 204 -12.98 -4.85 -10.91
C THR A 204 -11.72 -5.53 -10.42
N ASP A 205 -10.69 -4.78 -10.18
CA ASP A 205 -9.40 -5.25 -9.68
C ASP A 205 -9.43 -5.51 -8.17
N GLU A 206 -10.09 -4.67 -7.34
CA GLU A 206 -10.31 -5.00 -5.93
C GLU A 206 -11.25 -6.19 -5.76
N THR A 207 -12.25 -6.34 -6.65
CA THR A 207 -13.11 -7.53 -6.65
C THR A 207 -12.29 -8.79 -6.95
N TYR A 208 -11.36 -8.70 -7.90
CA TYR A 208 -10.45 -9.79 -8.23
C TYR A 208 -9.51 -10.11 -7.06
N TRP A 209 -8.94 -9.09 -6.42
CA TRP A 209 -8.06 -9.26 -5.28
C TRP A 209 -8.78 -9.87 -4.07
N ALA A 210 -9.94 -9.33 -3.67
CA ALA A 210 -10.72 -9.88 -2.55
C ALA A 210 -11.16 -11.34 -2.80
N ALA A 211 -11.56 -11.67 -4.03
CA ALA A 211 -11.88 -13.03 -4.40
C ALA A 211 -10.66 -13.97 -4.33
N ALA A 212 -9.47 -13.49 -4.71
CA ALA A 212 -8.23 -14.27 -4.62
C ALA A 212 -7.89 -14.59 -3.18
N GLU A 213 -7.90 -13.58 -2.30
CA GLU A 213 -7.55 -13.76 -0.90
C GLU A 213 -8.56 -14.65 -0.16
N LEU A 214 -9.86 -14.47 -0.42
CA LEU A 214 -10.90 -15.34 0.12
C LEU A 214 -10.78 -16.78 -0.38
N TYR A 215 -10.46 -16.98 -1.66
CA TYR A 215 -10.23 -18.32 -2.20
C TYR A 215 -8.99 -18.99 -1.59
N LEU A 216 -7.86 -18.29 -1.52
CA LEU A 216 -6.62 -18.80 -0.92
C LEU A 216 -6.81 -19.17 0.55
N THR A 217 -7.65 -18.42 1.27
CA THR A 217 -7.90 -18.64 2.70
C THR A 217 -8.92 -19.75 2.96
N THR A 218 -9.99 -19.86 2.14
CA THR A 218 -11.12 -20.75 2.44
C THR A 218 -11.22 -21.95 1.52
N GLY A 219 -10.71 -21.87 0.29
CA GLY A 219 -10.92 -22.88 -0.77
C GLY A 219 -12.36 -22.92 -1.30
N GLU A 220 -13.23 -21.98 -0.93
CA GLU A 220 -14.65 -22.01 -1.26
C GLU A 220 -14.93 -21.71 -2.74
N ALA A 221 -15.73 -22.54 -3.39
CA ALA A 221 -16.04 -22.47 -4.82
C ALA A 221 -16.65 -21.12 -5.31
N PRO A 222 -17.48 -20.39 -4.53
CA PRO A 222 -17.99 -19.10 -4.98
C PRO A 222 -16.88 -18.07 -5.31
N TYR A 223 -15.80 -18.05 -4.54
CA TYR A 223 -14.68 -17.13 -4.77
C TYR A 223 -13.89 -17.49 -6.04
N LEU A 224 -13.65 -18.80 -6.27
CA LEU A 224 -13.06 -19.26 -7.52
C LEU A 224 -13.93 -18.93 -8.74
N THR A 225 -15.25 -19.03 -8.59
CA THR A 225 -16.18 -18.64 -9.64
C THR A 225 -16.08 -17.14 -9.95
N ALA A 226 -16.02 -16.31 -8.93
CA ALA A 226 -15.84 -14.86 -9.08
C ALA A 226 -14.50 -14.52 -9.74
N LEU A 227 -13.41 -15.19 -9.34
CA LEU A 227 -12.09 -15.06 -9.97
C LEU A 227 -12.13 -15.33 -11.46
N LYS A 228 -12.71 -16.47 -11.86
CA LYS A 228 -12.80 -16.89 -13.26
C LYS A 228 -13.70 -16.01 -14.12
N ALA A 229 -14.68 -15.36 -13.50
CA ALA A 229 -15.57 -14.40 -14.17
C ALA A 229 -14.92 -13.01 -14.34
N SER A 230 -13.85 -12.71 -13.62
CA SER A 230 -13.17 -11.42 -13.68
C SER A 230 -12.45 -11.21 -15.02
N PRO A 231 -12.46 -9.99 -15.57
CA PRO A 231 -11.64 -9.65 -16.75
C PRO A 231 -10.13 -9.81 -16.46
N HIS A 232 -9.74 -9.77 -15.19
CA HIS A 232 -8.35 -9.94 -14.75
C HIS A 232 -7.91 -11.41 -14.70
N TRP A 233 -8.79 -12.39 -14.78
CA TRP A 233 -8.41 -13.81 -14.67
C TRP A 233 -7.42 -14.25 -15.75
N ALA A 234 -7.72 -14.01 -17.00
CA ALA A 234 -6.85 -14.32 -18.14
C ALA A 234 -6.26 -13.08 -18.80
N GLY A 235 -6.68 -11.89 -18.38
CA GLY A 235 -6.21 -10.60 -18.90
C GLY A 235 -4.87 -10.16 -18.30
N PRO A 236 -4.23 -9.16 -18.90
CA PRO A 236 -3.03 -8.55 -18.34
C PRO A 236 -3.39 -7.79 -17.06
N VAL A 237 -2.56 -7.97 -16.01
CA VAL A 237 -2.69 -7.26 -14.74
C VAL A 237 -1.45 -6.42 -14.41
N PHE A 238 -0.36 -6.63 -15.14
CA PHE A 238 0.87 -5.87 -14.99
C PHE A 238 1.04 -4.96 -16.19
N SER A 239 1.40 -3.70 -15.95
CA SER A 239 1.72 -2.76 -17.01
C SER A 239 3.22 -2.51 -17.06
N ALA A 240 3.73 -2.08 -18.21
CA ALA A 240 5.13 -1.68 -18.36
C ALA A 240 5.51 -0.44 -17.52
N ILE A 241 4.53 0.27 -16.96
CA ILE A 241 4.72 1.48 -16.17
C ILE A 241 4.80 1.15 -14.69
N GLY A 242 3.94 0.27 -14.19
CA GLY A 242 3.88 -0.14 -12.79
C GLY A 242 3.10 -1.43 -12.65
N ALA A 243 3.52 -2.28 -11.71
CA ALA A 243 2.92 -3.60 -11.52
C ALA A 243 1.54 -3.50 -10.88
N PHE A 244 1.41 -2.67 -9.87
CA PHE A 244 0.19 -2.42 -9.10
C PHE A 244 0.38 -1.19 -8.19
N ASP A 245 -0.70 -0.62 -7.70
CA ASP A 245 -0.72 0.42 -6.67
C ASP A 245 -2.08 0.42 -5.95
N TRP A 246 -2.36 1.44 -5.15
CA TRP A 246 -3.62 1.56 -4.40
C TRP A 246 -4.87 1.63 -5.30
N ARG A 247 -4.72 2.04 -6.56
CA ARG A 247 -5.78 2.18 -7.56
C ARG A 247 -5.80 1.01 -8.56
N SER A 248 -4.82 0.13 -8.50
CA SER A 248 -4.67 -0.99 -9.45
C SER A 248 -4.16 -2.22 -8.72
N THR A 249 -5.07 -2.93 -8.03
CA THR A 249 -4.74 -4.00 -7.09
C THR A 249 -4.69 -5.41 -7.70
N ALA A 250 -5.11 -5.58 -8.96
CA ALA A 250 -5.15 -6.90 -9.61
C ALA A 250 -3.79 -7.62 -9.65
N GLY A 251 -2.70 -6.83 -9.66
CA GLY A 251 -1.34 -7.37 -9.61
C GLY A 251 -1.03 -8.10 -8.30
N LEU A 252 -1.53 -7.62 -7.14
CA LEU A 252 -1.42 -8.31 -5.85
C LEU A 252 -2.07 -9.69 -5.91
N ALA A 253 -3.33 -9.75 -6.33
CA ALA A 253 -4.05 -11.01 -6.51
C ALA A 253 -3.30 -12.00 -7.39
N ARG A 254 -2.75 -11.52 -8.50
CA ARG A 254 -2.00 -12.34 -9.44
C ARG A 254 -0.73 -12.91 -8.83
N LEU A 255 -0.02 -12.12 -8.04
CA LEU A 255 1.19 -12.56 -7.32
C LEU A 255 0.86 -13.64 -6.29
N ASP A 256 -0.16 -13.42 -5.46
CA ASP A 256 -0.51 -14.36 -4.41
C ASP A 256 -1.09 -15.66 -4.97
N LEU A 257 -1.90 -15.61 -6.03
CA LEU A 257 -2.34 -16.81 -6.75
C LEU A 257 -1.17 -17.57 -7.41
N ALA A 258 -0.14 -16.89 -7.91
CA ALA A 258 1.03 -17.52 -8.49
C ALA A 258 1.89 -18.21 -7.43
N LEU A 259 2.07 -17.60 -6.28
CA LEU A 259 2.94 -18.08 -5.20
C LEU A 259 2.26 -19.12 -4.32
N TYR A 260 0.98 -18.97 -4.02
CA TYR A 260 0.25 -19.73 -3.00
C TYR A 260 -0.97 -20.50 -3.53
N GLY A 261 -1.29 -20.39 -4.82
CA GLY A 261 -2.47 -21.01 -5.43
C GLY A 261 -2.35 -22.51 -5.70
N GLU A 262 -1.81 -23.30 -4.77
CA GLU A 262 -1.57 -24.75 -4.94
C GLU A 262 -2.84 -25.57 -5.15
N THR A 263 -3.99 -25.07 -4.69
CA THR A 263 -5.31 -25.70 -4.86
C THR A 263 -5.92 -25.49 -6.24
N LEU A 264 -5.34 -24.62 -7.05
CA LEU A 264 -5.79 -24.39 -8.43
C LEU A 264 -5.39 -25.59 -9.33
N PRO A 265 -6.22 -25.92 -10.34
CA PRO A 265 -5.83 -26.87 -11.38
C PRO A 265 -4.49 -26.48 -12.04
N GLU A 266 -3.70 -27.46 -12.40
CA GLU A 266 -2.33 -27.26 -12.92
C GLU A 266 -2.27 -26.31 -14.12
N GLU A 267 -3.18 -26.44 -15.07
CA GLU A 267 -3.22 -25.56 -16.27
C GLU A 267 -3.49 -24.09 -15.89
N GLU A 268 -4.37 -23.85 -14.94
CA GLU A 268 -4.71 -22.51 -14.45
C GLU A 268 -3.55 -21.90 -13.65
N ARG A 269 -2.93 -22.71 -12.80
CA ARG A 269 -1.75 -22.33 -12.04
C ARG A 269 -0.57 -21.99 -12.95
N ALA A 270 -0.34 -22.78 -13.99
CA ALA A 270 0.70 -22.52 -14.99
C ALA A 270 0.44 -21.18 -15.71
N MET A 271 -0.79 -20.94 -16.19
CA MET A 271 -1.17 -19.68 -16.84
C MET A 271 -0.87 -18.46 -15.93
N ILE A 272 -1.24 -18.54 -14.66
CA ILE A 272 -1.04 -17.48 -13.66
C ILE A 272 0.46 -17.23 -13.43
N ARG A 273 1.24 -18.28 -13.21
CA ARG A 273 2.71 -18.21 -13.03
C ARG A 273 3.42 -17.64 -14.24
N ASP A 274 3.06 -18.11 -15.44
CA ASP A 274 3.64 -17.63 -16.69
C ASP A 274 3.40 -16.13 -16.90
N SER A 275 2.25 -15.60 -16.46
CA SER A 275 1.96 -14.17 -16.54
C SER A 275 2.89 -13.33 -15.65
N VAL A 276 3.21 -13.80 -14.45
CA VAL A 276 4.18 -13.15 -13.53
C VAL A 276 5.59 -13.20 -14.10
N ILE A 277 6.01 -14.37 -14.59
CA ILE A 277 7.35 -14.56 -15.17
C ILE A 277 7.52 -13.69 -16.43
N SER A 278 6.49 -13.62 -17.27
CA SER A 278 6.49 -12.77 -18.47
C SER A 278 6.64 -11.30 -18.13
N ALA A 279 5.87 -10.79 -17.17
CA ALA A 279 5.98 -9.41 -16.69
C ALA A 279 7.38 -9.11 -16.11
N ALA A 280 7.93 -10.04 -15.32
CA ALA A 280 9.28 -9.89 -14.78
C ALA A 280 10.34 -9.79 -15.89
N ARG A 281 10.20 -10.54 -16.98
CA ARG A 281 11.11 -10.45 -18.14
C ARG A 281 10.98 -9.12 -18.87
N GLU A 282 9.77 -8.56 -18.97
CA GLU A 282 9.54 -7.23 -19.54
C GLU A 282 10.23 -6.15 -18.71
N PHE A 283 10.14 -6.22 -17.38
CA PHE A 283 10.85 -5.32 -16.47
C PHE A 283 12.37 -5.44 -16.59
N GLN A 284 12.92 -6.65 -16.72
CA GLN A 284 14.35 -6.83 -16.97
C GLN A 284 14.78 -6.22 -18.32
N ALA A 285 13.95 -6.39 -19.37
CA ALA A 285 14.23 -5.79 -20.67
C ALA A 285 14.17 -4.26 -20.62
N LEU A 286 13.30 -3.69 -19.79
CA LEU A 286 13.25 -2.26 -19.52
C LEU A 286 14.52 -1.79 -18.80
N GLN A 287 14.94 -2.50 -17.74
CA GLN A 287 16.13 -2.19 -16.94
C GLN A 287 17.38 -2.03 -17.81
N GLY A 288 17.58 -2.92 -18.78
CA GLY A 288 18.70 -2.87 -19.72
C GLY A 288 18.73 -1.62 -20.63
N ARG A 289 17.67 -0.82 -20.62
CA ARG A 289 17.55 0.44 -21.41
C ARG A 289 17.58 1.69 -20.53
N GLU A 290 17.54 1.53 -19.20
CA GLU A 290 17.54 2.64 -18.26
C GLU A 290 18.98 2.97 -17.82
N PRO A 291 19.38 4.26 -17.83
CA PRO A 291 20.77 4.68 -17.56
C PRO A 291 21.31 4.26 -16.20
N PHE A 292 20.42 4.15 -15.19
CA PHE A 292 20.78 3.81 -13.82
C PHE A 292 20.32 2.41 -13.42
N GLY A 293 19.86 1.60 -14.38
CA GLY A 293 19.51 0.20 -14.14
C GLY A 293 18.30 -0.02 -13.24
N GLN A 294 17.35 0.91 -13.17
CA GLN A 294 16.08 0.73 -12.47
C GLN A 294 14.99 0.22 -13.41
N ILE A 295 13.95 -0.40 -12.88
CA ILE A 295 12.92 -1.13 -13.62
C ILE A 295 11.60 -0.35 -13.75
N TYR A 296 11.68 0.94 -13.95
CA TYR A 296 10.52 1.80 -14.11
C TYR A 296 10.76 2.86 -15.17
N ARG A 297 9.82 2.99 -16.10
CA ARG A 297 9.83 4.06 -17.09
C ARG A 297 8.40 4.54 -17.36
N PRO A 298 8.04 5.72 -16.88
CA PRO A 298 6.70 6.26 -17.09
C PRO A 298 6.46 6.63 -18.56
N ASN A 299 5.19 6.65 -18.93
CA ASN A 299 4.76 7.14 -20.24
C ASN A 299 5.27 8.58 -20.44
N ASN A 300 5.71 8.89 -21.65
CA ASN A 300 6.25 10.21 -22.00
C ASN A 300 7.45 10.65 -21.15
N ASN A 301 8.11 9.71 -20.46
CA ASN A 301 9.24 9.98 -19.56
C ASN A 301 8.90 11.02 -18.48
N ARG A 302 7.65 11.10 -18.05
CA ARG A 302 7.17 12.01 -17.00
C ARG A 302 7.00 11.23 -15.71
N TYR A 303 7.93 11.41 -14.79
CA TYR A 303 7.87 10.80 -13.46
C TYR A 303 6.75 11.42 -12.65
N ASP A 304 5.94 10.60 -12.01
CA ASP A 304 4.80 11.02 -11.21
C ASP A 304 5.11 10.90 -9.69
N TRP A 305 4.21 11.41 -8.88
CA TRP A 305 4.29 11.36 -7.43
C TRP A 305 4.39 9.92 -6.93
N GLY A 306 5.36 9.62 -6.05
CA GLY A 306 5.60 8.27 -5.55
C GLY A 306 6.37 7.35 -6.51
N SER A 307 7.18 7.88 -7.43
CA SER A 307 7.90 7.08 -8.43
C SER A 307 8.79 5.98 -7.84
N ASN A 308 9.36 6.17 -6.64
CA ASN A 308 10.15 5.14 -5.96
C ASN A 308 9.32 3.93 -5.55
N GLN A 309 8.05 4.13 -5.16
CA GLN A 309 7.10 3.04 -4.89
C GLN A 309 6.93 2.15 -6.12
N LEU A 310 6.74 2.74 -7.31
CA LEU A 310 6.51 1.98 -8.54
C LEU A 310 7.72 1.13 -8.92
N ILE A 311 8.94 1.63 -8.65
CA ILE A 311 10.16 0.82 -8.79
C ILE A 311 10.11 -0.38 -7.85
N LEU A 312 9.79 -0.18 -6.57
CA LEU A 312 9.74 -1.25 -5.57
C LEU A 312 8.64 -2.27 -5.87
N GLN A 313 7.48 -1.86 -6.36
CA GLN A 313 6.41 -2.78 -6.74
C GLN A 313 6.77 -3.62 -7.97
N ASN A 314 7.46 -3.04 -8.95
CA ASN A 314 8.03 -3.81 -10.04
C ASN A 314 9.10 -4.81 -9.55
N MET A 315 9.89 -4.44 -8.53
CA MET A 315 10.84 -5.36 -7.90
C MET A 315 10.14 -6.53 -7.21
N ILE A 316 8.94 -6.36 -6.64
CA ILE A 316 8.15 -7.46 -6.06
C ILE A 316 7.78 -8.48 -7.13
N VAL A 317 7.42 -8.07 -8.33
CA VAL A 317 7.16 -9.00 -9.45
C VAL A 317 8.41 -9.79 -9.83
N LEU A 318 9.58 -9.14 -9.86
CA LEU A 318 10.86 -9.83 -10.11
C LEU A 318 11.21 -10.82 -8.98
N SER A 319 10.94 -10.44 -7.72
CA SER A 319 11.19 -11.33 -6.57
C SER A 319 10.29 -12.57 -6.60
N ALA A 320 9.02 -12.40 -6.95
CA ALA A 320 8.09 -13.51 -7.16
C ALA A 320 8.54 -14.44 -8.30
N ALA A 321 8.99 -13.86 -9.42
CA ALA A 321 9.53 -14.65 -10.52
C ALA A 321 10.80 -15.43 -10.11
N PHE A 322 11.65 -14.86 -9.25
CA PHE A 322 12.79 -15.56 -8.66
C PHE A 322 12.32 -16.72 -7.76
N ASP A 323 11.37 -16.50 -6.88
CA ASP A 323 10.83 -17.53 -5.98
C ASP A 323 10.16 -18.68 -6.76
N LEU A 324 9.51 -18.39 -7.89
CA LEU A 324 8.88 -19.38 -8.77
C LEU A 324 9.87 -20.18 -9.61
N THR A 325 11.01 -19.60 -10.02
CA THR A 325 11.89 -20.20 -11.05
C THR A 325 13.29 -20.53 -10.54
N GLY A 326 13.77 -19.87 -9.50
CA GLY A 326 15.17 -19.92 -9.06
C GLY A 326 16.15 -19.18 -9.99
N GLU A 327 15.66 -18.46 -11.02
CA GLU A 327 16.53 -17.77 -11.98
C GLU A 327 17.24 -16.57 -11.34
N ARG A 328 18.53 -16.67 -11.11
CA ARG A 328 19.35 -15.62 -10.45
C ARG A 328 19.39 -14.28 -11.20
N SER A 329 19.05 -14.26 -12.46
CA SER A 329 18.94 -13.00 -13.23
C SER A 329 17.88 -12.06 -12.66
N PHE A 330 16.76 -12.59 -12.16
CA PHE A 330 15.73 -11.80 -11.48
C PHE A 330 16.26 -11.18 -10.18
N LEU A 331 16.96 -11.97 -9.36
CA LEU A 331 17.61 -11.45 -8.15
C LEU A 331 18.64 -10.35 -8.48
N GLY A 332 19.41 -10.53 -9.55
CA GLY A 332 20.35 -9.52 -10.04
C GLY A 332 19.65 -8.22 -10.38
N ALA A 333 18.50 -8.28 -11.06
CA ALA A 333 17.70 -7.12 -11.45
C ALA A 333 17.11 -6.40 -10.23
N VAL A 334 16.64 -7.14 -9.21
CA VAL A 334 16.17 -6.55 -7.94
C VAL A 334 17.32 -5.81 -7.25
N ARG A 335 18.51 -6.41 -7.13
CA ARG A 335 19.69 -5.78 -6.51
C ARG A 335 20.09 -4.48 -7.23
N GLU A 336 20.12 -4.52 -8.54
CA GLU A 336 20.48 -3.36 -9.36
C GLU A 336 19.49 -2.21 -9.22
N SER A 337 18.18 -2.52 -9.14
CA SER A 337 17.15 -1.51 -8.88
C SER A 337 17.20 -0.98 -7.44
N MET A 338 17.58 -1.80 -6.47
CA MET A 338 17.81 -1.34 -5.10
C MET A 338 19.00 -0.39 -5.00
N ASP A 339 20.05 -0.62 -5.79
CA ASP A 339 21.17 0.31 -5.90
C ASP A 339 20.73 1.70 -6.39
N TYR A 340 19.74 1.77 -7.31
CA TYR A 340 19.15 3.05 -7.70
C TYR A 340 18.50 3.77 -6.51
N ILE A 341 17.71 3.08 -5.73
CA ILE A 341 17.04 3.64 -4.53
C ILE A 341 18.10 4.09 -3.50
N LEU A 342 19.20 3.36 -3.36
CA LEU A 342 20.29 3.62 -2.41
C LEU A 342 21.34 4.65 -2.90
N GLY A 343 21.13 5.26 -4.07
CA GLY A 343 21.97 6.40 -4.51
C GLY A 343 22.66 6.25 -5.86
N ARG A 344 22.57 5.09 -6.55
CA ARG A 344 23.05 4.97 -7.94
C ARG A 344 22.03 5.59 -8.90
N ASN A 345 21.79 6.87 -8.75
CA ASN A 345 20.83 7.66 -9.50
C ASN A 345 21.43 9.01 -9.87
N VAL A 346 20.73 9.79 -10.66
CA VAL A 346 21.20 11.09 -11.13
C VAL A 346 21.45 12.10 -10.00
N MET A 347 20.78 11.93 -8.85
CA MET A 347 20.95 12.79 -7.68
C MET A 347 22.18 12.41 -6.83
N ASN A 348 22.76 11.24 -7.04
CA ASN A 348 23.79 10.65 -6.18
C ASN A 348 23.39 10.68 -4.69
N LEU A 349 22.11 10.40 -4.42
CA LEU A 349 21.47 10.49 -3.12
C LEU A 349 20.60 9.25 -2.88
N SER A 350 20.75 8.65 -1.71
CA SER A 350 19.82 7.60 -1.26
C SER A 350 18.46 8.21 -0.90
N TYR A 351 17.41 7.64 -1.44
CA TYR A 351 16.04 8.02 -1.07
C TYR A 351 15.59 7.42 0.27
N ILE A 352 16.45 6.61 0.92
CA ILE A 352 16.19 6.00 2.22
C ILE A 352 16.98 6.73 3.30
N THR A 353 16.29 7.30 4.27
CA THR A 353 16.88 8.01 5.41
C THR A 353 17.86 7.11 6.15
N GLY A 354 19.06 7.61 6.41
CA GLY A 354 20.09 6.92 7.20
C GLY A 354 20.89 5.86 6.45
N TYR A 355 20.63 5.63 5.17
CA TYR A 355 21.36 4.67 4.34
C TYR A 355 22.11 5.38 3.21
N GLY A 356 23.35 4.93 2.93
CA GLY A 356 24.23 5.55 1.95
C GLY A 356 25.09 6.67 2.54
N ALA A 357 25.93 7.31 1.70
CA ALA A 357 26.81 8.41 2.11
C ALA A 357 26.07 9.76 2.19
N VAL A 358 25.08 9.94 1.32
CA VAL A 358 24.17 11.09 1.29
C VAL A 358 22.75 10.54 1.13
N TRP A 359 21.83 10.99 1.95
CA TRP A 359 20.46 10.48 1.95
C TRP A 359 19.43 11.58 2.15
N SER A 360 18.16 11.30 1.76
CA SER A 360 16.99 12.10 2.08
C SER A 360 16.77 12.16 3.59
N LYS A 361 16.65 13.34 4.16
CA LYS A 361 16.51 13.57 5.60
C LYS A 361 15.42 14.55 6.00
N ASN A 362 14.90 15.32 5.02
CA ASN A 362 13.87 16.33 5.25
C ASN A 362 12.55 15.92 4.59
N GLN A 363 12.16 14.65 4.74
CA GLN A 363 10.93 14.13 4.14
C GLN A 363 9.72 14.88 4.70
N HIS A 364 8.74 15.15 3.85
CA HIS A 364 7.53 15.87 4.23
C HIS A 364 6.69 15.07 5.22
N SER A 365 6.58 15.60 6.42
CA SER A 365 5.74 15.08 7.49
C SER A 365 5.43 16.18 8.49
N ARG A 366 4.24 16.18 9.06
CA ARG A 366 3.86 17.16 10.08
C ARG A 366 4.51 16.95 11.43
N TRP A 367 4.96 15.74 11.73
CA TRP A 367 5.57 15.40 13.04
C TRP A 367 7.07 15.14 12.98
N TYR A 368 7.62 14.71 11.86
CA TYR A 368 9.08 14.57 11.64
C TYR A 368 9.65 15.83 10.97
N ALA A 369 9.43 16.98 11.61
CA ALA A 369 9.57 18.28 10.97
C ALA A 369 10.83 19.06 11.44
N ASN A 370 11.93 18.37 11.71
CA ASN A 370 13.18 18.96 12.22
C ASN A 370 13.70 20.13 11.35
N GLN A 371 13.51 20.11 10.05
CA GLN A 371 13.98 21.20 9.17
C GLN A 371 13.31 22.56 9.49
N VAL A 372 12.10 22.57 10.00
CA VAL A 372 11.33 23.79 10.33
C VAL A 372 11.22 24.05 11.83
N ASP A 373 11.41 23.03 12.65
CA ASP A 373 11.44 23.11 14.11
C ASP A 373 12.47 22.09 14.64
N ASP A 374 13.62 22.58 15.10
CA ASP A 374 14.76 21.78 15.54
C ASP A 374 14.49 20.99 16.85
N SER A 375 13.39 21.28 17.54
CA SER A 375 12.90 20.50 18.68
C SER A 375 12.21 19.19 18.26
N LEU A 376 11.83 19.03 17.00
CA LEU A 376 11.16 17.87 16.45
C LEU A 376 12.18 16.89 15.83
N PRO A 377 11.85 15.60 15.77
CA PRO A 377 12.74 14.61 15.18
C PRO A 377 12.81 14.71 13.64
N ASN A 378 13.90 14.22 13.07
CA ASN A 378 13.97 13.84 11.65
C ASN A 378 13.13 12.58 11.39
N PRO A 379 12.74 12.31 10.13
CA PRO A 379 12.14 11.05 9.74
C PRO A 379 12.98 9.85 10.22
N PRO A 380 12.34 8.73 10.59
CA PRO A 380 13.03 7.54 11.08
C PRO A 380 14.04 7.00 10.06
N VAL A 381 15.12 6.41 10.55
CA VAL A 381 16.05 5.64 9.71
C VAL A 381 15.29 4.50 9.03
N GLY A 382 15.45 4.38 7.72
CA GLY A 382 14.72 3.42 6.89
C GLY A 382 13.51 4.02 6.13
N SER A 383 13.11 5.26 6.41
CA SER A 383 12.00 5.90 5.70
C SER A 383 12.37 6.20 4.25
N LEU A 384 11.45 5.90 3.34
CA LEU A 384 11.57 6.13 1.90
C LEU A 384 10.88 7.44 1.50
N ALA A 385 11.61 8.30 0.78
CA ALA A 385 11.05 9.47 0.10
C ALA A 385 10.33 9.09 -1.20
N GLY A 386 9.32 9.87 -1.60
CA GLY A 386 8.52 9.64 -2.81
C GLY A 386 9.32 9.50 -4.10
N GLY A 387 10.41 10.26 -4.25
CA GLY A 387 11.28 10.20 -5.41
C GLY A 387 10.99 11.27 -6.47
N PRO A 388 11.66 11.19 -7.63
CA PRO A 388 11.50 12.17 -8.70
C PRO A 388 10.04 12.32 -9.14
N ASN A 389 9.61 13.60 -9.27
CA ASN A 389 8.28 13.94 -9.76
C ASN A 389 8.36 15.12 -10.74
N SER A 390 8.10 14.87 -12.01
CA SER A 390 8.16 15.87 -13.08
C SER A 390 6.90 16.74 -13.18
N THR A 391 5.86 16.46 -12.37
CA THR A 391 4.60 17.20 -12.41
C THR A 391 4.69 18.53 -11.64
N LEU A 392 5.70 18.69 -10.77
CA LEU A 392 5.99 19.90 -9.99
C LEU A 392 4.74 20.44 -9.29
N VAL A 393 4.09 19.61 -8.48
CA VAL A 393 2.76 19.90 -7.90
C VAL A 393 2.80 20.89 -6.75
N ASP A 394 3.90 20.96 -5.99
CA ASP A 394 4.07 21.89 -4.85
C ASP A 394 4.86 23.16 -5.23
N ASP A 395 4.77 24.17 -4.37
CA ASP A 395 5.36 25.49 -4.66
C ASP A 395 6.90 25.47 -4.63
N VAL A 396 7.52 24.62 -3.82
CA VAL A 396 9.00 24.47 -3.76
C VAL A 396 9.49 23.82 -5.05
N ALA A 397 8.87 22.75 -5.49
CA ALA A 397 9.18 22.10 -6.75
C ALA A 397 8.98 23.04 -7.94
N LYS A 398 7.85 23.79 -7.99
CA LYS A 398 7.61 24.82 -9.01
C LYS A 398 8.68 25.88 -9.05
N ALA A 399 9.16 26.34 -7.88
CA ALA A 399 10.15 27.38 -7.80
C ALA A 399 11.59 26.93 -8.13
N LYS A 400 11.95 25.69 -7.75
CA LYS A 400 13.33 25.23 -7.76
C LYS A 400 13.65 24.19 -8.84
N LEU A 401 12.65 23.50 -9.40
CA LEU A 401 12.85 22.36 -10.31
C LEU A 401 12.34 22.62 -11.75
N GLN A 402 12.08 23.86 -12.12
CA GLN A 402 11.67 24.18 -13.50
C GLN A 402 12.71 23.72 -14.53
N GLY A 403 12.27 22.92 -15.50
CA GLY A 403 13.13 22.39 -16.56
C GLY A 403 14.06 21.27 -16.13
N CYS A 404 13.87 20.68 -14.95
CA CYS A 404 14.64 19.52 -14.52
C CYS A 404 14.50 18.34 -15.48
N ALA A 405 15.57 17.58 -15.65
CA ALA A 405 15.48 16.28 -16.31
C ALA A 405 14.61 15.33 -15.46
N PRO A 406 13.78 14.47 -16.06
CA PRO A 406 12.74 13.72 -15.32
C PRO A 406 13.22 13.03 -14.03
N GLN A 407 14.33 12.29 -14.08
CA GLN A 407 14.90 11.64 -12.89
C GLN A 407 15.62 12.60 -11.92
N ALA A 408 15.88 13.84 -12.32
CA ALA A 408 16.47 14.88 -11.50
C ALA A 408 15.43 15.82 -10.87
N CYS A 409 14.13 15.57 -11.09
CA CYS A 409 13.05 16.36 -10.52
C CYS A 409 12.77 15.97 -9.07
N TYR A 410 13.77 16.10 -8.20
CA TYR A 410 13.73 15.79 -6.77
C TYR A 410 14.44 16.85 -5.94
N ILE A 411 13.90 17.17 -4.77
CA ILE A 411 14.56 18.03 -3.79
C ILE A 411 14.24 17.54 -2.37
N ASP A 412 15.28 17.43 -1.53
CA ASP A 412 15.15 17.08 -0.11
C ASP A 412 14.80 18.33 0.72
N ASP A 413 13.53 18.71 0.68
CA ASP A 413 12.97 19.87 1.39
C ASP A 413 11.58 19.46 1.93
N ILE A 414 11.34 19.69 3.22
CA ILE A 414 10.10 19.29 3.89
C ILE A 414 8.84 19.89 3.24
N MET A 415 8.95 21.03 2.58
CA MET A 415 7.82 21.66 1.90
C MET A 415 7.64 21.19 0.45
N ALA A 416 8.55 20.36 -0.06
CA ALA A 416 8.45 19.75 -1.39
C ALA A 416 7.71 18.40 -1.33
N TRP A 417 6.46 18.41 -0.88
CA TRP A 417 5.68 17.20 -0.67
C TRP A 417 5.51 16.36 -1.94
N GLY A 418 5.42 16.94 -3.10
CA GLY A 418 5.29 16.22 -4.36
C GLY A 418 6.49 15.33 -4.74
N THR A 419 7.67 15.54 -4.15
CA THR A 419 8.88 14.74 -4.39
C THR A 419 9.41 14.05 -3.14
N ASN A 420 9.18 14.63 -1.97
CA ASN A 420 9.85 14.25 -0.74
C ASN A 420 8.90 13.77 0.38
N GLU A 421 7.67 13.45 0.06
CA GLU A 421 6.73 12.92 1.04
C GLU A 421 7.11 11.50 1.49
N ILE A 422 6.71 11.15 2.72
CA ILE A 422 6.79 9.81 3.29
C ILE A 422 5.36 9.24 3.34
N THR A 423 5.13 8.00 2.94
CA THR A 423 3.83 7.34 3.03
C THR A 423 3.93 5.86 3.31
N ILE A 424 2.88 5.29 3.91
CA ILE A 424 2.82 3.88 4.32
C ILE A 424 2.90 2.94 3.11
N ASN A 425 2.15 3.22 2.05
CA ASN A 425 2.11 2.38 0.85
C ASN A 425 3.38 2.44 -0.02
N TRP A 426 4.30 3.38 0.25
CA TRP A 426 5.62 3.42 -0.38
C TRP A 426 6.65 2.69 0.47
N ASN A 427 6.49 2.71 1.79
CA ASN A 427 7.40 2.05 2.73
C ASN A 427 7.11 0.55 2.85
N ALA A 428 5.86 0.10 2.73
CA ALA A 428 5.52 -1.32 2.77
C ALA A 428 6.23 -2.16 1.69
N PRO A 429 6.26 -1.78 0.39
CA PRO A 429 7.05 -2.51 -0.61
C PRO A 429 8.56 -2.44 -0.35
N LEU A 430 9.08 -1.39 0.32
CA LEU A 430 10.48 -1.36 0.74
C LEU A 430 10.76 -2.45 1.79
N VAL A 431 9.87 -2.65 2.75
CA VAL A 431 9.98 -3.75 3.75
C VAL A 431 10.01 -5.11 3.04
N TYR A 432 9.11 -5.31 2.06
CA TYR A 432 9.07 -6.56 1.28
C TYR A 432 10.40 -6.81 0.57
N ILE A 433 10.92 -5.84 -0.16
CA ILE A 433 12.17 -6.00 -0.93
C ILE A 433 13.39 -6.12 -0.02
N ALA A 434 13.45 -5.39 1.09
CA ALA A 434 14.53 -5.52 2.06
C ALA A 434 14.57 -6.94 2.67
N SER A 435 13.39 -7.48 3.03
CA SER A 435 13.26 -8.86 3.51
C SER A 435 13.67 -9.88 2.44
N PHE A 436 13.17 -9.74 1.21
CA PHE A 436 13.57 -10.58 0.08
C PHE A 436 15.09 -10.61 -0.10
N LEU A 437 15.75 -9.47 -0.12
CA LEU A 437 17.18 -9.36 -0.32
C LEU A 437 17.99 -9.92 0.88
N ALA A 438 17.44 -9.87 2.08
CA ALA A 438 18.05 -10.48 3.26
C ALA A 438 17.99 -12.01 3.20
N ASP A 439 16.92 -12.60 2.67
CA ASP A 439 16.72 -14.04 2.54
C ASP A 439 17.49 -14.62 1.32
N ALA A 440 17.51 -13.90 0.19
CA ALA A 440 18.07 -14.35 -1.08
C ALA A 440 19.60 -14.21 -1.14
N ARG A 441 20.33 -15.03 -0.37
CA ARG A 441 21.80 -15.03 -0.26
C ARG A 441 22.47 -15.93 -1.33
#